data_bc745115bd8895f7d18bff769b49ee46
#
_entry.id   bc745115bd8895f7d18bff769b49ee46
#
_cell.length_a   1.000
_cell.length_b   1.000
_cell.length_c   1.000
_cell.angle_alpha   90.00
_cell.angle_beta   90.00
_cell.angle_gamma   90.00
#
_symmetry.space_group_name_H-M   'P 1'
#
loop_
_entity.id
_entity.type
_entity.pdbx_description
1 polymer ?
#
loop_
_entity_poly.entity_id
_entity_poly.type
_entity_poly.pdbx_seq_one_letter_code
_entity_poly.pdbx_strand_id
1 'polypeptide(L)'
;PKVFSSPVPVISSSPIKADNPKLAIPHKHSVATFGAAFCHLGNDVYVSSIELAFVQMARDLPLIDLVRLGFELCGGYSLSIAHDKGFFKRQAPTSMRQLQTFAEKSPGLKGRNPALRAIRHVLSDSASPAETNLAMTLSLPYHLGGFGLPQPALNHRVKLSPAEQNLAGKPYLKCDLYW
;
A
#
# COMPACT_ATOMS: atom_id res chain seq x y z
N PRO A 1 13.47 5.95 -24.64
CA PRO A 1 13.31 6.33 -23.24
C PRO A 1 12.15 7.29 -23.15
N LYS A 2 11.04 6.89 -22.46
CA LYS A 2 9.92 7.79 -22.22
C LYS A 2 10.40 8.82 -21.21
N VAL A 3 10.57 10.06 -21.66
CA VAL A 3 10.79 11.20 -20.78
C VAL A 3 9.55 11.35 -19.90
N PHE A 4 9.72 11.45 -18.58
CA PHE A 4 8.63 11.71 -17.66
C PHE A 4 7.89 12.99 -18.10
N SER A 5 6.57 12.90 -18.24
CA SER A 5 5.72 14.04 -18.63
C SER A 5 5.46 15.03 -17.50
N SER A 6 5.88 14.71 -16.30
CA SER A 6 5.72 15.52 -15.08
C SER A 6 7.02 15.55 -14.29
N PRO A 7 7.32 16.65 -13.54
CA PRO A 7 8.50 16.71 -12.70
C PRO A 7 8.47 15.64 -11.62
N VAL A 8 9.63 14.98 -11.40
CA VAL A 8 9.78 13.93 -10.40
C VAL A 8 9.99 14.58 -9.02
N PRO A 9 9.22 14.20 -7.98
CA PRO A 9 9.50 14.65 -6.61
C PRO A 9 10.86 14.10 -6.15
N VAL A 10 11.73 14.98 -5.69
CA VAL A 10 13.08 14.61 -5.20
C VAL A 10 13.19 15.02 -3.74
N ILE A 11 13.70 14.12 -2.91
CA ILE A 11 13.94 14.40 -1.49
C ILE A 11 15.40 14.76 -1.30
N SER A 12 15.65 15.83 -0.53
CA SER A 12 16.98 16.25 -0.15
C SER A 12 17.07 16.65 1.31
N SER A 13 18.19 16.35 1.95
CA SER A 13 18.53 16.82 3.28
C SER A 13 19.06 18.26 3.28
N SER A 14 19.51 18.74 2.13
CA SER A 14 20.05 20.10 1.94
C SER A 14 19.17 20.88 0.95
N PRO A 15 19.17 22.23 1.00
CA PRO A 15 18.47 23.01 0.00
C PRO A 15 19.11 22.78 -1.38
N ILE A 16 18.42 22.03 -2.23
CA ILE A 16 18.80 21.89 -3.64
C ILE A 16 18.15 23.05 -4.40
N LYS A 17 18.96 23.85 -5.09
CA LYS A 17 18.46 24.63 -6.22
C LYS A 17 18.28 23.62 -7.37
N ALA A 18 17.04 23.34 -7.73
CA ALA A 18 16.78 22.55 -8.92
C ALA A 18 17.23 23.37 -10.13
N ASP A 19 18.27 22.94 -10.80
CA ASP A 19 18.76 23.58 -12.03
C ASP A 19 17.71 23.56 -13.15
N ASN A 20 16.75 22.64 -13.04
CA ASN A 20 15.62 22.56 -13.94
C ASN A 20 14.32 22.15 -13.20
N PRO A 21 13.48 23.12 -12.79
CA PRO A 21 12.23 22.84 -12.07
C PRO A 21 11.19 22.07 -12.91
N LYS A 22 11.41 21.94 -14.22
CA LYS A 22 10.56 21.11 -15.10
C LYS A 22 10.86 19.63 -14.98
N LEU A 23 12.02 19.24 -14.43
CA LEU A 23 12.42 17.84 -14.30
C LEU A 23 12.27 17.31 -12.87
N ALA A 24 12.46 18.14 -11.85
CA ALA A 24 12.41 17.71 -10.47
C ALA A 24 11.82 18.79 -9.55
N ILE A 25 11.00 18.36 -8.58
CA ILE A 25 10.50 19.19 -7.49
C ILE A 25 11.22 18.77 -6.21
N PRO A 26 12.09 19.63 -5.64
CA PRO A 26 12.81 19.29 -4.42
C PRO A 26 11.88 19.37 -3.20
N HIS A 27 11.88 18.31 -2.38
CA HIS A 27 11.23 18.27 -1.08
C HIS A 27 12.29 18.12 0.02
N LYS A 28 12.32 19.06 0.96
CA LYS A 28 13.22 18.98 2.11
C LYS A 28 12.78 17.85 3.04
N HIS A 29 13.68 16.92 3.34
CA HIS A 29 13.52 15.92 4.37
C HIS A 29 14.39 16.26 5.56
N SER A 30 13.77 16.61 6.70
CA SER A 30 14.48 17.15 7.88
C SER A 30 14.43 16.22 9.09
N VAL A 31 13.94 15.00 8.94
CA VAL A 31 13.74 14.06 10.06
C VAL A 31 14.56 12.80 9.84
N ALA A 32 15.25 12.36 10.89
CA ALA A 32 15.87 11.05 10.90
C ALA A 32 14.78 9.98 10.71
N THR A 33 14.92 9.16 9.69
CA THR A 33 14.00 8.06 9.42
C THR A 33 14.56 6.77 10.00
N PHE A 34 13.64 5.91 10.44
CA PHE A 34 14.01 4.60 10.96
C PHE A 34 14.29 3.61 9.82
N GLY A 35 15.38 2.83 10.00
CA GLY A 35 15.70 1.72 9.10
C GLY A 35 16.06 2.14 7.67
N ALA A 36 15.86 1.22 6.75
CA ALA A 36 16.11 1.44 5.32
C ALA A 36 15.00 2.28 4.69
N ALA A 37 14.96 3.57 5.00
CA ALA A 37 13.97 4.50 4.45
C ALA A 37 14.17 4.77 2.95
N PHE A 38 15.36 4.46 2.43
CA PHE A 38 15.73 4.66 1.03
C PHE A 38 16.36 3.41 0.45
N CYS A 39 16.04 3.12 -0.80
CA CYS A 39 16.63 2.05 -1.60
C CYS A 39 17.60 2.67 -2.61
N HIS A 40 18.84 2.18 -2.66
CA HIS A 40 19.84 2.60 -3.63
C HIS A 40 19.58 1.89 -4.98
N LEU A 41 19.46 2.66 -6.05
CA LEU A 41 19.25 2.16 -7.41
C LEU A 41 20.52 2.10 -8.27
N GLY A 42 21.65 2.58 -7.75
CA GLY A 42 22.90 2.78 -8.50
C GLY A 42 23.12 4.24 -8.89
N ASN A 43 24.34 4.59 -9.28
CA ASN A 43 24.76 5.94 -9.70
C ASN A 43 24.32 7.05 -8.72
N ASP A 44 24.45 6.80 -7.41
CA ASP A 44 24.04 7.71 -6.33
C ASP A 44 22.54 8.12 -6.35
N VAL A 45 21.71 7.35 -7.04
CA VAL A 45 20.25 7.53 -7.06
C VAL A 45 19.61 6.69 -5.95
N TYR A 46 18.80 7.34 -5.14
CA TYR A 46 18.04 6.72 -4.07
C TYR A 46 16.54 6.99 -4.28
N VAL A 47 15.72 6.00 -3.99
CA VAL A 47 14.26 6.13 -3.96
C VAL A 47 13.74 5.87 -2.56
N SER A 48 12.60 6.45 -2.22
CA SER A 48 11.91 6.15 -0.97
C SER A 48 11.58 4.66 -0.90
N SER A 49 11.78 4.04 0.27
CA SER A 49 11.19 2.73 0.52
C SER A 49 9.67 2.82 0.42
N ILE A 50 9.01 1.68 0.26
CA ILE A 50 7.54 1.62 0.14
C ILE A 50 6.87 2.19 1.39
N GLU A 51 7.43 1.89 2.56
CA GLU A 51 6.93 2.37 3.85
C GLU A 51 7.06 3.89 3.97
N LEU A 52 8.21 4.44 3.57
CA LEU A 52 8.40 5.89 3.54
C LEU A 52 7.48 6.54 2.53
N ALA A 53 7.36 5.99 1.33
CA ALA A 53 6.47 6.50 0.29
C ALA A 53 5.00 6.53 0.77
N PHE A 54 4.54 5.46 1.44
CA PHE A 54 3.20 5.41 2.02
C PHE A 54 2.96 6.53 3.05
N VAL A 55 3.92 6.76 3.95
CA VAL A 55 3.82 7.85 4.95
C VAL A 55 3.86 9.22 4.28
N GLN A 56 4.64 9.39 3.22
CA GLN A 56 4.67 10.64 2.45
C GLN A 56 3.33 10.92 1.75
N MET A 57 2.76 9.91 1.09
CA MET A 57 1.44 9.99 0.45
C MET A 57 0.32 10.29 1.45
N ALA A 58 0.48 9.87 2.71
CA ALA A 58 -0.47 10.14 3.77
C ALA A 58 -0.63 11.64 4.15
N ARG A 59 0.25 12.50 3.65
CA ARG A 59 0.11 13.96 3.82
C ARG A 59 -0.95 14.55 2.90
N ASP A 60 -1.05 13.97 1.72
CA ASP A 60 -1.73 14.61 0.58
C ASP A 60 -2.99 13.83 0.17
N LEU A 61 -3.04 12.52 0.43
CA LEU A 61 -4.18 11.68 0.11
C LEU A 61 -5.29 11.75 1.17
N PRO A 62 -6.56 11.80 0.73
CA PRO A 62 -7.71 11.51 1.60
C PRO A 62 -7.58 10.13 2.24
N LEU A 63 -8.16 9.97 3.45
CA LEU A 63 -8.04 8.73 4.23
C LEU A 63 -8.47 7.48 3.43
N ILE A 64 -9.57 7.54 2.70
CA ILE A 64 -10.09 6.41 1.93
C ILE A 64 -9.13 5.99 0.81
N ASP A 65 -8.55 6.96 0.10
CA ASP A 65 -7.59 6.69 -0.96
C ASP A 65 -6.27 6.15 -0.40
N LEU A 66 -5.86 6.63 0.77
CA LEU A 66 -4.69 6.10 1.49
C LEU A 66 -4.93 4.67 1.98
N VAL A 67 -6.13 4.33 2.46
CA VAL A 67 -6.51 2.96 2.82
C VAL A 67 -6.45 2.07 1.57
N ARG A 68 -7.02 2.51 0.44
CA ARG A 68 -6.96 1.77 -0.84
C ARG A 68 -5.53 1.52 -1.30
N LEU A 69 -4.67 2.55 -1.23
CA LEU A 69 -3.23 2.40 -1.49
C LEU A 69 -2.58 1.35 -0.56
N GLY A 70 -2.92 1.38 0.73
CA GLY A 70 -2.44 0.38 1.70
C GLY A 70 -2.84 -1.03 1.32
N PHE A 71 -4.09 -1.25 0.89
CA PHE A 71 -4.54 -2.56 0.38
C PHE A 71 -3.74 -3.01 -0.84
N GLU A 72 -3.48 -2.13 -1.80
CA GLU A 72 -2.68 -2.45 -2.99
C GLU A 72 -1.24 -2.81 -2.60
N LEU A 73 -0.62 -2.04 -1.71
CA LEU A 73 0.76 -2.29 -1.26
C LEU A 73 0.90 -3.59 -0.46
N CYS A 74 -0.10 -3.94 0.35
CA CYS A 74 -0.14 -5.18 1.14
C CYS A 74 -0.83 -6.35 0.41
N GLY A 75 -1.30 -6.13 -0.81
CA GLY A 75 -2.04 -7.09 -1.62
C GLY A 75 -1.22 -7.72 -2.73
N GLY A 76 -1.80 -8.75 -3.33
CA GLY A 76 -1.23 -9.56 -4.42
C GLY A 76 -1.47 -9.00 -5.82
N TYR A 77 -1.75 -7.72 -5.99
CA TYR A 77 -1.99 -7.06 -7.27
C TYR A 77 -1.37 -5.67 -7.34
N SER A 78 -1.29 -5.10 -8.52
CA SER A 78 -1.01 -3.68 -8.75
C SER A 78 -1.85 -3.13 -9.89
N LEU A 79 -2.34 -1.91 -9.72
CA LEU A 79 -3.08 -1.21 -10.77
C LEU A 79 -2.17 -0.90 -11.96
N SER A 80 -2.72 -1.01 -13.17
CA SER A 80 -2.00 -0.71 -14.39
C SER A 80 -2.98 -0.31 -15.51
N ILE A 81 -2.83 0.90 -16.02
CA ILE A 81 -3.61 1.38 -17.15
C ILE A 81 -3.27 0.60 -18.44
N ALA A 82 -2.05 0.06 -18.51
CA ALA A 82 -1.58 -0.69 -19.70
C ALA A 82 -2.04 -2.14 -19.73
N HIS A 83 -2.68 -2.65 -18.66
CA HIS A 83 -3.16 -4.02 -18.58
C HIS A 83 -4.66 -4.09 -18.88
N ASP A 84 -5.10 -5.05 -19.71
CA ASP A 84 -6.49 -5.19 -20.17
C ASP A 84 -7.53 -5.21 -19.04
N LYS A 85 -7.16 -5.78 -17.89
CA LYS A 85 -8.02 -5.85 -16.68
C LYS A 85 -7.87 -4.62 -15.78
N GLY A 86 -7.04 -3.65 -16.12
CA GLY A 86 -6.72 -2.50 -15.27
C GLY A 86 -5.78 -2.83 -14.10
N PHE A 87 -5.34 -4.08 -13.93
CA PHE A 87 -4.40 -4.52 -12.89
C PHE A 87 -3.70 -5.83 -13.30
N PHE A 88 -2.58 -6.14 -12.64
CA PHE A 88 -1.88 -7.41 -12.77
C PHE A 88 -1.55 -8.00 -11.40
N LYS A 89 -1.37 -9.31 -11.34
CA LYS A 89 -0.98 -10.03 -10.11
C LYS A 89 0.51 -9.90 -9.86
N ARG A 90 0.89 -9.71 -8.59
CA ARG A 90 2.27 -9.68 -8.10
C ARG A 90 2.34 -10.17 -6.66
N GLN A 91 3.54 -10.35 -6.13
CA GLN A 91 3.73 -10.48 -4.69
C GLN A 91 3.54 -9.12 -4.01
N ALA A 92 3.02 -9.13 -2.79
CA ALA A 92 2.92 -7.93 -1.97
C ALA A 92 4.33 -7.36 -1.71
N PRO A 93 4.60 -6.11 -2.07
CA PRO A 93 5.93 -5.52 -1.88
C PRO A 93 6.22 -5.14 -0.43
N THR A 94 5.20 -5.06 0.41
CA THR A 94 5.30 -4.81 1.86
C THR A 94 4.16 -5.53 2.60
N SER A 95 4.09 -5.34 3.90
CA SER A 95 3.03 -5.87 4.76
C SER A 95 2.50 -4.80 5.69
N MET A 96 1.28 -4.98 6.23
CA MET A 96 0.71 -4.09 7.25
C MET A 96 1.68 -3.90 8.43
N ARG A 97 2.32 -4.99 8.88
CA ARG A 97 3.29 -4.95 9.98
C ARG A 97 4.49 -4.04 9.67
N GLN A 98 5.01 -4.10 8.44
CA GLN A 98 6.13 -3.26 8.02
C GLN A 98 5.72 -1.80 7.93
N LEU A 99 4.57 -1.50 7.30
CA LEU A 99 4.02 -0.13 7.25
C LEU A 99 3.81 0.44 8.66
N GLN A 100 3.19 -0.33 9.55
CA GLN A 100 2.93 0.08 10.93
C GLN A 100 4.22 0.31 11.71
N THR A 101 5.14 -0.66 11.67
CA THR A 101 6.43 -0.57 12.38
C THR A 101 7.23 0.63 11.92
N PHE A 102 7.27 0.89 10.60
CA PHE A 102 7.97 2.06 10.05
C PHE A 102 7.34 3.37 10.55
N ALA A 103 6.02 3.50 10.46
CA ALA A 103 5.32 4.69 10.91
C ALA A 103 5.48 4.93 12.43
N GLU A 104 5.39 3.88 13.25
CA GLU A 104 5.57 3.96 14.71
C GLU A 104 6.98 4.42 15.09
N LYS A 105 7.99 3.87 14.42
CA LYS A 105 9.41 4.14 14.70
C LYS A 105 9.96 5.41 14.01
N SER A 106 9.12 6.18 13.33
CA SER A 106 9.48 7.43 12.66
C SER A 106 8.76 8.63 13.30
N PRO A 107 9.03 8.96 14.59
CA PRO A 107 8.39 10.09 15.25
C PRO A 107 8.77 11.41 14.56
N GLY A 108 7.82 12.33 14.47
CA GLY A 108 8.04 13.64 13.82
C GLY A 108 7.95 13.61 12.27
N LEU A 109 7.88 12.44 11.64
CA LEU A 109 7.70 12.34 10.19
C LEU A 109 6.31 12.86 9.80
N LYS A 110 6.28 13.85 8.89
CA LYS A 110 5.02 14.39 8.38
C LYS A 110 4.25 13.28 7.63
N GLY A 111 2.96 13.14 7.93
CA GLY A 111 2.12 12.05 7.39
C GLY A 111 2.02 10.81 8.30
N ARG A 112 2.85 10.72 9.37
CA ARG A 112 2.84 9.58 10.30
C ARG A 112 1.45 9.29 10.90
N ASN A 113 0.80 10.29 11.47
CA ASN A 113 -0.49 10.08 12.13
C ASN A 113 -1.61 9.69 11.15
N PRO A 114 -1.78 10.36 9.99
CA PRO A 114 -2.69 9.88 8.95
C PRO A 114 -2.36 8.47 8.46
N ALA A 115 -1.08 8.12 8.28
CA ALA A 115 -0.67 6.77 7.89
C ALA A 115 -1.11 5.72 8.92
N LEU A 116 -0.81 5.93 10.21
CA LEU A 116 -1.24 5.04 11.29
C LEU A 116 -2.77 4.91 11.37
N ARG A 117 -3.50 5.99 11.07
CA ARG A 117 -4.96 5.95 11.02
C ARG A 117 -5.47 5.11 9.85
N ALA A 118 -4.86 5.21 8.69
CA ALA A 118 -5.22 4.42 7.51
C ALA A 118 -4.91 2.94 7.69
N ILE A 119 -3.74 2.60 8.23
CA ILE A 119 -3.28 1.21 8.42
C ILE A 119 -4.29 0.39 9.25
N ARG A 120 -5.01 0.99 10.19
CA ARG A 120 -6.04 0.31 10.99
C ARG A 120 -7.18 -0.27 10.16
N HIS A 121 -7.36 0.21 8.95
CA HIS A 121 -8.40 -0.19 8.01
C HIS A 121 -7.90 -1.02 6.84
N VAL A 122 -6.58 -1.20 6.73
CA VAL A 122 -5.95 -2.01 5.68
C VAL A 122 -5.99 -3.48 6.06
N LEU A 123 -6.32 -4.35 5.09
CA LEU A 123 -6.22 -5.79 5.23
C LEU A 123 -5.18 -6.32 4.24
N SER A 124 -4.47 -7.37 4.63
CA SER A 124 -3.51 -8.06 3.75
C SER A 124 -4.22 -9.03 2.80
N ASP A 125 -3.47 -9.49 1.81
CA ASP A 125 -3.85 -10.61 0.92
C ASP A 125 -5.01 -10.34 -0.04
N SER A 126 -5.43 -9.10 -0.26
CA SER A 126 -6.32 -8.78 -1.37
C SER A 126 -5.66 -9.13 -2.70
N ALA A 127 -6.37 -9.84 -3.57
CA ALA A 127 -5.84 -10.32 -4.85
C ALA A 127 -6.38 -9.53 -6.06
N SER A 128 -7.25 -8.56 -5.84
CA SER A 128 -7.82 -7.71 -6.90
C SER A 128 -8.40 -6.40 -6.36
N PRO A 129 -8.56 -5.36 -7.23
CA PRO A 129 -9.24 -4.12 -6.87
C PRO A 129 -10.70 -4.34 -6.44
N ALA A 130 -11.38 -5.34 -7.02
CA ALA A 130 -12.77 -5.65 -6.67
C ALA A 130 -12.89 -6.20 -5.25
N GLU A 131 -12.00 -7.13 -4.86
CA GLU A 131 -11.92 -7.62 -3.48
C GLU A 131 -11.61 -6.50 -2.48
N THR A 132 -10.66 -5.62 -2.82
CA THR A 132 -10.36 -4.44 -2.00
C THR A 132 -11.57 -3.56 -1.79
N ASN A 133 -12.29 -3.21 -2.87
CA ASN A 133 -13.47 -2.37 -2.79
C ASN A 133 -14.58 -3.04 -1.95
N LEU A 134 -14.81 -4.33 -2.13
CA LEU A 134 -15.80 -5.08 -1.36
C LEU A 134 -15.43 -5.12 0.13
N ALA A 135 -14.17 -5.45 0.46
CA ALA A 135 -13.68 -5.47 1.83
C ALA A 135 -13.80 -4.09 2.50
N MET A 136 -13.41 -3.01 1.81
CA MET A 136 -13.57 -1.64 2.31
C MET A 136 -15.03 -1.27 2.53
N THR A 137 -15.91 -1.58 1.57
CA THR A 137 -17.36 -1.31 1.68
C THR A 137 -17.97 -2.00 2.88
N LEU A 138 -17.61 -3.25 3.13
CA LEU A 138 -18.18 -4.03 4.23
C LEU A 138 -17.58 -3.65 5.59
N SER A 139 -16.27 -3.43 5.69
CA SER A 139 -15.57 -3.32 6.98
C SER A 139 -15.27 -1.88 7.44
N LEU A 140 -15.26 -0.89 6.54
CA LEU A 140 -15.07 0.50 6.99
C LEU A 140 -16.25 0.95 7.87
N PRO A 141 -15.99 1.77 8.89
CA PRO A 141 -17.03 2.37 9.71
C PRO A 141 -18.02 3.20 8.90
N TYR A 142 -19.26 3.33 9.37
CA TYR A 142 -20.32 4.12 8.71
C TYR A 142 -19.90 5.54 8.34
N HIS A 143 -19.20 6.23 9.23
CA HIS A 143 -18.72 7.60 8.98
C HIS A 143 -17.65 7.70 7.90
N LEU A 144 -17.08 6.56 7.46
CA LEU A 144 -16.15 6.44 6.34
C LEU A 144 -16.82 5.82 5.09
N GLY A 145 -18.14 5.65 5.12
CA GLY A 145 -18.93 5.15 4.00
C GLY A 145 -18.99 3.61 3.89
N GLY A 146 -18.59 2.88 4.93
CA GLY A 146 -18.71 1.42 4.99
C GLY A 146 -19.89 0.95 5.82
N PHE A 147 -20.08 -0.38 5.92
CA PHE A 147 -21.15 -1.02 6.69
C PHE A 147 -20.74 -1.39 8.13
N GLY A 148 -19.49 -1.15 8.52
CA GLY A 148 -19.02 -1.37 9.89
C GLY A 148 -18.97 -2.84 10.31
N LEU A 149 -18.96 -3.79 9.38
CA LEU A 149 -18.81 -5.21 9.71
C LEU A 149 -17.40 -5.48 10.28
N PRO A 150 -17.22 -6.54 11.06
CA PRO A 150 -15.89 -6.97 11.47
C PRO A 150 -14.96 -7.15 10.27
N GLN A 151 -13.68 -6.94 10.47
CA GLN A 151 -12.70 -7.13 9.40
C GLN A 151 -12.58 -8.61 9.01
N PRO A 152 -12.80 -8.98 7.74
CA PRO A 152 -12.63 -10.35 7.28
C PRO A 152 -11.16 -10.69 7.06
N ALA A 153 -10.86 -11.98 7.07
CA ALA A 153 -9.65 -12.51 6.45
C ALA A 153 -9.87 -12.60 4.93
N LEU A 154 -8.94 -12.02 4.15
CA LEU A 154 -9.03 -12.07 2.70
C LEU A 154 -8.31 -13.29 2.15
N ASN A 155 -8.88 -13.87 1.09
CA ASN A 155 -8.29 -15.02 0.39
C ASN A 155 -7.96 -16.20 1.32
N HIS A 156 -8.77 -16.35 2.38
CA HIS A 156 -8.57 -17.38 3.40
C HIS A 156 -8.75 -18.79 2.82
N ARG A 157 -7.86 -19.71 3.22
CA ARG A 157 -7.93 -21.11 2.82
C ARG A 157 -8.65 -21.92 3.87
N VAL A 158 -9.83 -22.42 3.53
CA VAL A 158 -10.60 -23.34 4.37
C VAL A 158 -10.19 -24.76 3.99
N LYS A 159 -9.57 -25.47 4.93
CA LYS A 159 -9.15 -26.86 4.74
C LYS A 159 -10.38 -27.77 4.69
N LEU A 160 -10.44 -28.63 3.69
CA LEU A 160 -11.53 -29.57 3.52
C LEU A 160 -11.24 -30.90 4.23
N SER A 161 -12.28 -31.56 4.74
CA SER A 161 -12.21 -32.93 5.23
C SER A 161 -11.95 -33.90 4.07
N PRO A 162 -11.48 -35.14 4.33
CA PRO A 162 -11.24 -36.12 3.26
C PRO A 162 -12.45 -36.38 2.34
N ALA A 163 -13.66 -36.41 2.90
CA ALA A 163 -14.89 -36.60 2.13
C ALA A 163 -15.15 -35.40 1.20
N GLU A 164 -14.99 -34.18 1.71
CA GLU A 164 -15.14 -32.95 0.92
C GLU A 164 -14.06 -32.78 -0.16
N GLN A 165 -12.82 -33.22 0.12
CA GLN A 165 -11.74 -33.23 -0.86
C GLN A 165 -12.07 -34.13 -2.04
N ASN A 166 -12.66 -35.31 -1.80
CA ASN A 166 -13.10 -36.20 -2.86
C ASN A 166 -14.17 -35.57 -3.76
N LEU A 167 -15.10 -34.81 -3.17
CA LEU A 167 -16.14 -34.10 -3.92
C LEU A 167 -15.60 -32.89 -4.67
N ALA A 168 -14.74 -32.10 -4.02
CA ALA A 168 -14.22 -30.84 -4.56
C ALA A 168 -13.00 -31.01 -5.49
N GLY A 169 -12.35 -32.18 -5.50
CA GLY A 169 -11.13 -32.45 -6.26
C GLY A 169 -9.92 -31.60 -5.81
N LYS A 170 -9.95 -31.07 -4.59
CA LYS A 170 -8.89 -30.19 -4.07
C LYS A 170 -8.86 -30.19 -2.53
N PRO A 171 -7.67 -29.94 -1.89
CA PRO A 171 -7.51 -30.05 -0.44
C PRO A 171 -8.09 -28.87 0.35
N TYR A 172 -8.41 -27.75 -0.29
CA TYR A 172 -8.96 -26.55 0.35
C TYR A 172 -9.83 -25.76 -0.61
N LEU A 173 -10.76 -24.98 -0.05
CA LEU A 173 -11.44 -23.89 -0.73
C LEU A 173 -10.77 -22.55 -0.37
N LYS A 174 -10.78 -21.62 -1.32
CA LYS A 174 -10.32 -20.25 -1.10
C LYS A 174 -11.54 -19.34 -1.07
N CYS A 175 -11.72 -18.64 0.05
CA CYS A 175 -12.80 -17.67 0.23
C CYS A 175 -12.22 -16.27 0.06
N ASP A 176 -12.84 -15.45 -0.79
CA ASP A 176 -12.39 -14.06 -0.99
C ASP A 176 -12.50 -13.25 0.30
N LEU A 177 -13.60 -13.43 1.05
CA LEU A 177 -13.82 -12.87 2.38
C LEU A 177 -14.28 -13.99 3.33
N TYR A 178 -13.68 -14.03 4.53
CA TYR A 178 -13.97 -15.03 5.57
C TYR A 178 -14.04 -14.36 6.94
N TRP A 179 -15.13 -14.60 7.68
CA TRP A 179 -15.36 -14.15 9.06
C TRP A 179 -15.32 -15.31 10.05
#